data_53316740f53a90bb0ae92ab7a4da71d0
#
_entry.id   53316740f53a90bb0ae92ab7a4da71d0
#
_cell.length_a   1.000
_cell.length_b   1.000
_cell.length_c   1.000
_cell.angle_alpha   90.00
_cell.angle_beta   90.00
_cell.angle_gamma   90.00
#
_symmetry.space_group_name_H-M   'P 1'
#
loop_
_entity.id
_entity.type
_entity.pdbx_description
1 polymer ?
#
loop_
_entity_poly.entity_id
_entity_poly.type
_entity_poly.pdbx_seq_one_letter_code
_entity_poly.pdbx_strand_id
1 'polypeptide(L)'
;TDEIAKLRHSTPGVTLISPPPHHDIYSIEDLAQLIYDLKQVNPGARIGVKLVASTGIGTIAAGVAKAKADVILISGHSGGTGASPQTSIKYAGIPWEMGLTEANQILTLNNLRHKVTLRTDGGLKTGKDIVMAAMMGAEEYGMGTSSLVAMGCILVRQCHANTCPVGVCSQDKSLREKFNGTPEKV
;
A
#
# COMPACT_ATOMS: atom_id res chain seq x y z
N THR A 1 -20.58 -10.48 8.34
CA THR A 1 -21.15 -11.66 7.68
C THR A 1 -20.42 -12.91 8.13
N ASP A 2 -21.04 -14.08 8.03
CA ASP A 2 -20.47 -15.37 8.43
C ASP A 2 -19.17 -15.68 7.64
N GLU A 3 -19.14 -15.35 6.36
CA GLU A 3 -17.96 -15.52 5.50
C GLU A 3 -16.78 -14.68 5.95
N ILE A 4 -17.00 -13.41 6.28
CA ILE A 4 -15.96 -12.52 6.79
C ILE A 4 -15.48 -12.98 8.18
N ALA A 5 -16.40 -13.39 9.04
CA ALA A 5 -16.05 -13.91 10.36
C ALA A 5 -15.15 -15.15 10.26
N LYS A 6 -15.46 -16.07 9.35
CA LYS A 6 -14.65 -17.26 9.08
C LYS A 6 -13.25 -16.89 8.59
N LEU A 7 -13.14 -15.95 7.64
CA LEU A 7 -11.84 -15.47 7.11
C LEU A 7 -11.01 -14.74 8.16
N ARG A 8 -11.66 -14.04 9.09
CA ARG A 8 -11.01 -13.26 10.14
C ARG A 8 -10.88 -13.99 11.47
N HIS A 9 -11.24 -15.26 11.53
CA HIS A 9 -11.27 -16.06 12.77
C HIS A 9 -12.03 -15.35 13.91
N SER A 10 -13.17 -14.74 13.57
CA SER A 10 -14.00 -13.94 14.46
C SER A 10 -15.41 -14.52 14.55
N THR A 11 -16.20 -14.03 15.50
CA THR A 11 -17.60 -14.43 15.67
C THR A 11 -18.50 -13.65 14.70
N PRO A 12 -19.42 -14.32 13.97
CA PRO A 12 -20.39 -13.63 13.13
C PRO A 12 -21.22 -12.60 13.92
N GLY A 13 -21.55 -11.48 13.26
CA GLY A 13 -22.35 -10.41 13.86
C GLY A 13 -21.59 -9.41 14.72
N VAL A 14 -20.32 -9.64 15.00
CA VAL A 14 -19.46 -8.70 15.72
C VAL A 14 -18.89 -7.65 14.74
N THR A 15 -18.87 -6.39 15.16
CA THR A 15 -18.22 -5.32 14.40
C THR A 15 -16.71 -5.56 14.38
N LEU A 16 -16.16 -5.61 13.16
CA LEU A 16 -14.71 -5.74 12.99
C LEU A 16 -14.06 -4.37 13.00
N ILE A 17 -13.00 -4.24 13.78
CA ILE A 17 -12.08 -3.10 13.76
C ILE A 17 -10.87 -3.40 12.88
N SER A 18 -10.00 -2.42 12.67
CA SER A 18 -8.73 -2.62 11.97
C SER A 18 -7.92 -3.77 12.59
N PRO A 19 -7.03 -4.43 11.82
CA PRO A 19 -6.16 -5.47 12.37
C PRO A 19 -5.41 -5.00 13.62
N PRO A 20 -5.21 -5.86 14.63
CA PRO A 20 -4.57 -5.51 15.90
C PRO A 20 -3.29 -4.66 15.78
N PRO A 21 -2.35 -4.94 14.84
CA PRO A 21 -1.13 -4.14 14.70
C PRO A 21 -1.38 -2.64 14.52
N HIS A 22 -2.48 -2.24 13.91
CA HIS A 22 -2.82 -0.82 13.73
C HIS A 22 -3.20 -0.11 15.03
N HIS A 23 -3.56 -0.86 16.07
CA HIS A 23 -3.96 -0.34 17.36
C HIS A 23 -2.90 -0.55 18.44
N ASP A 24 -1.89 -1.37 18.18
CA ASP A 24 -0.86 -1.75 19.13
C ASP A 24 0.49 -1.09 18.85
N ILE A 25 0.64 -0.45 17.68
CA ILE A 25 1.86 0.23 17.26
C ILE A 25 1.65 1.74 17.33
N TYR A 26 2.29 2.39 18.30
CA TYR A 26 2.21 3.82 18.54
C TYR A 26 3.56 4.54 18.44
N SER A 27 4.66 3.78 18.33
CA SER A 27 6.00 4.33 18.26
C SER A 27 6.89 3.54 17.28
N ILE A 28 8.04 4.11 16.94
CA ILE A 28 9.08 3.40 16.15
C ILE A 28 9.62 2.20 16.91
N GLU A 29 9.66 2.26 18.22
CA GLU A 29 10.12 1.16 19.07
C GLU A 29 9.16 -0.03 19.02
N ASP A 30 7.85 0.20 19.08
CA ASP A 30 6.83 -0.84 18.92
C ASP A 30 6.95 -1.50 17.54
N LEU A 31 7.15 -0.68 16.49
CA LEU A 31 7.37 -1.18 15.14
C LEU A 31 8.66 -2.00 15.04
N ALA A 32 9.74 -1.54 15.67
CA ALA A 32 11.02 -2.26 15.69
C ALA A 32 10.88 -3.62 16.36
N GLN A 33 10.13 -3.71 17.45
CA GLN A 33 9.83 -4.97 18.12
C GLN A 33 9.06 -5.92 17.19
N LEU A 34 8.01 -5.44 16.54
CA LEU A 34 7.23 -6.25 15.59
C LEU A 34 8.10 -6.75 14.42
N ILE A 35 8.94 -5.89 13.85
CA ILE A 35 9.87 -6.28 12.79
C ILE A 35 10.83 -7.38 13.28
N TYR A 36 11.35 -7.22 14.49
CA TYR A 36 12.22 -8.21 15.10
C TYR A 36 11.50 -9.55 15.26
N ASP A 37 10.31 -9.55 15.85
CA ASP A 37 9.52 -10.76 16.08
C ASP A 37 9.19 -11.49 14.77
N LEU A 38 8.78 -10.74 13.73
CA LEU A 38 8.52 -11.32 12.40
C LEU A 38 9.76 -11.96 11.79
N LYS A 39 10.94 -11.35 11.98
CA LYS A 39 12.21 -11.93 11.52
C LYS A 39 12.62 -13.18 12.32
N GLN A 40 12.22 -13.28 13.59
CA GLN A 40 12.44 -14.52 14.36
C GLN A 40 11.54 -15.66 13.86
N VAL A 41 10.29 -15.34 13.51
CA VAL A 41 9.35 -16.34 12.95
C VAL A 41 9.80 -16.85 11.58
N ASN A 42 10.27 -15.94 10.73
CA ASN A 42 10.81 -16.33 9.41
C ASN A 42 12.05 -15.47 9.04
N PRO A 43 13.26 -15.95 9.39
CA PRO A 43 14.50 -15.20 9.12
C PRO A 43 14.78 -14.96 7.62
N GLY A 44 14.21 -15.75 6.73
CA GLY A 44 14.35 -15.59 5.27
C GLY A 44 13.39 -14.58 4.66
N ALA A 45 12.43 -14.07 5.40
CA ALA A 45 11.44 -13.11 4.89
C ALA A 45 11.99 -11.68 4.87
N ARG A 46 11.66 -10.95 3.80
CA ARG A 46 11.85 -9.50 3.75
C ARG A 46 10.66 -8.82 4.43
N ILE A 47 10.93 -8.02 5.45
CA ILE A 47 9.90 -7.28 6.18
C ILE A 47 9.75 -5.89 5.56
N GLY A 48 8.54 -5.60 5.06
CA GLY A 48 8.19 -4.34 4.45
C GLY A 48 7.29 -3.48 5.35
N VAL A 49 7.55 -2.19 5.39
CA VAL A 49 6.72 -1.20 6.08
C VAL A 49 6.14 -0.23 5.07
N LYS A 50 4.82 -0.04 5.10
CA LYS A 50 4.12 0.95 4.28
C LYS A 50 3.95 2.25 5.05
N LEU A 51 4.35 3.34 4.42
CA LEU A 51 4.20 4.70 4.92
C LEU A 51 3.41 5.53 3.90
N VAL A 52 2.44 6.29 4.37
CA VAL A 52 1.72 7.25 3.50
C VAL A 52 2.58 8.51 3.37
N ALA A 53 2.78 8.97 2.14
CA ALA A 53 3.50 10.20 1.85
C ALA A 53 2.82 11.39 2.58
N SER A 54 3.57 12.02 3.45
CA SER A 54 3.15 13.18 4.25
C SER A 54 4.38 14.03 4.57
N THR A 55 4.19 15.23 5.02
CA THR A 55 5.29 16.09 5.47
C THR A 55 6.06 15.45 6.63
N GLY A 56 7.39 15.38 6.54
CA GLY A 56 8.23 14.74 7.55
C GLY A 56 8.40 13.24 7.39
N ILE A 57 7.90 12.67 6.30
CA ILE A 57 7.98 11.22 6.04
C ILE A 57 9.43 10.70 5.99
N GLY A 58 10.39 11.55 5.61
CA GLY A 58 11.80 11.20 5.58
C GLY A 58 12.33 10.84 6.97
N THR A 59 11.93 11.56 8.01
CA THR A 59 12.31 11.25 9.39
C THR A 59 11.74 9.90 9.84
N ILE A 60 10.48 9.63 9.50
CA ILE A 60 9.82 8.36 9.78
C ILE A 60 10.53 7.23 9.03
N ALA A 61 10.85 7.42 7.75
CA ALA A 61 11.58 6.45 6.95
C ALA A 61 12.97 6.13 7.55
N ALA A 62 13.68 7.13 8.06
CA ALA A 62 14.95 6.91 8.76
C ALA A 62 14.77 6.08 10.05
N GLY A 63 13.71 6.33 10.80
CA GLY A 63 13.35 5.52 11.98
C GLY A 63 13.05 4.06 11.59
N VAL A 64 12.27 3.83 10.54
CA VAL A 64 11.93 2.50 10.02
C VAL A 64 13.17 1.76 9.51
N ALA A 65 14.08 2.46 8.83
CA ALA A 65 15.37 1.87 8.41
C ALA A 65 16.25 1.47 9.60
N LYS A 66 16.28 2.27 10.67
CA LYS A 66 16.97 1.93 11.93
C LYS A 66 16.29 0.75 12.64
N ALA A 67 14.99 0.61 12.53
CA ALA A 67 14.23 -0.54 13.01
C ALA A 67 14.48 -1.84 12.22
N LYS A 68 15.36 -1.81 11.21
CA LYS A 68 15.79 -2.94 10.38
C LYS A 68 14.69 -3.51 9.48
N ALA A 69 13.77 -2.69 8.99
CA ALA A 69 12.93 -3.05 7.87
C ALA A 69 13.79 -3.26 6.61
N ASP A 70 13.40 -4.19 5.74
CA ASP A 70 14.10 -4.48 4.50
C ASP A 70 13.56 -3.65 3.33
N VAL A 71 12.27 -3.32 3.37
CA VAL A 71 11.56 -2.55 2.34
C VAL A 71 10.77 -1.42 2.99
N ILE A 72 10.86 -0.23 2.43
CA ILE A 72 10.00 0.89 2.79
C ILE A 72 9.17 1.27 1.57
N LEU A 73 7.85 1.11 1.67
CA LEU A 73 6.92 1.53 0.65
C LEU A 73 6.41 2.93 0.97
N ILE A 74 6.78 3.90 0.16
CA ILE A 74 6.22 5.25 0.20
C ILE A 74 5.01 5.30 -0.72
N SER A 75 3.85 5.45 -0.13
CA SER A 75 2.57 5.44 -0.83
C SER A 75 2.03 6.86 -1.00
N GLY A 76 1.76 7.27 -2.23
CA GLY A 76 1.11 8.57 -2.50
C GLY A 76 -0.33 8.61 -1.97
N HIS A 77 -0.95 9.80 -2.01
CA HIS A 77 -2.33 10.02 -1.54
C HIS A 77 -3.36 9.09 -2.19
N SER A 78 -3.16 8.67 -3.42
CA SER A 78 -4.01 7.70 -4.13
C SER A 78 -3.57 6.25 -3.96
N GLY A 79 -2.46 6.03 -3.28
CA GLY A 79 -1.95 4.71 -2.96
C GLY A 79 -2.59 4.23 -1.67
N GLY A 80 -3.45 3.39 -1.78
CA GLY A 80 -4.14 2.82 -0.65
C GLY A 80 -4.98 1.69 -1.17
N THR A 81 -6.17 1.67 -0.74
CA THR A 81 -7.14 0.68 -1.17
C THR A 81 -8.16 1.28 -2.11
N GLY A 82 -8.47 0.60 -3.21
CA GLY A 82 -9.60 0.94 -4.07
C GLY A 82 -10.95 0.81 -3.36
N ALA A 83 -11.00 0.14 -2.23
CA ALA A 83 -12.18 0.01 -1.38
C ALA A 83 -12.37 1.15 -0.39
N SER A 84 -11.46 2.11 -0.31
CA SER A 84 -11.63 3.30 0.54
C SER A 84 -12.57 4.31 -0.06
N PRO A 85 -13.33 5.07 0.75
CA PRO A 85 -14.08 6.22 0.30
C PRO A 85 -13.20 7.23 -0.43
N GLN A 86 -13.78 7.94 -1.40
CA GLN A 86 -13.01 8.86 -2.22
C GLN A 86 -12.38 10.03 -1.42
N THR A 87 -13.03 10.43 -0.33
CA THR A 87 -12.48 11.42 0.60
C THR A 87 -11.16 10.98 1.22
N SER A 88 -11.03 9.71 1.64
CA SER A 88 -9.79 9.16 2.19
C SER A 88 -8.70 9.09 1.13
N ILE A 89 -9.01 8.65 -0.08
CA ILE A 89 -8.06 8.59 -1.20
C ILE A 89 -7.54 9.98 -1.55
N LYS A 90 -8.40 11.00 -1.47
CA LYS A 90 -8.08 12.34 -1.93
C LYS A 90 -7.32 13.19 -0.89
N TYR A 91 -7.53 12.93 0.41
CA TYR A 91 -7.05 13.81 1.48
C TYR A 91 -6.12 13.14 2.50
N ALA A 92 -5.82 11.86 2.37
CA ALA A 92 -5.03 11.12 3.37
C ALA A 92 -3.50 11.28 3.22
N GLY A 93 -3.01 11.99 2.21
CA GLY A 93 -1.58 12.13 1.98
C GLY A 93 -1.25 13.16 0.90
N ILE A 94 0.02 13.26 0.56
CA ILE A 94 0.56 14.09 -0.51
C ILE A 94 0.97 13.22 -1.72
N PRO A 95 1.30 13.81 -2.88
CA PRO A 95 1.82 13.07 -4.03
C PRO A 95 3.05 12.23 -3.67
N TRP A 96 3.14 11.03 -4.29
CA TRP A 96 4.25 10.10 -4.05
C TRP A 96 5.62 10.70 -4.38
N GLU A 97 5.68 11.59 -5.36
CA GLU A 97 6.89 12.26 -5.80
C GLU A 97 7.57 13.02 -4.65
N MET A 98 6.77 13.75 -3.89
CA MET A 98 7.25 14.52 -2.75
C MET A 98 7.73 13.60 -1.62
N GLY A 99 6.91 12.62 -1.25
CA GLY A 99 7.24 11.70 -0.17
C GLY A 99 8.45 10.82 -0.49
N LEU A 100 8.53 10.29 -1.72
CA LEU A 100 9.67 9.48 -2.15
C LEU A 100 10.97 10.27 -2.13
N THR A 101 10.95 11.49 -2.68
CA THR A 101 12.14 12.35 -2.76
C THR A 101 12.64 12.72 -1.36
N GLU A 102 11.74 13.11 -0.45
CA GLU A 102 12.09 13.40 0.94
C GLU A 102 12.69 12.17 1.64
N ALA A 103 12.04 11.01 1.52
CA ALA A 103 12.53 9.77 2.12
C ALA A 103 13.93 9.40 1.59
N ASN A 104 14.12 9.42 0.27
CA ASN A 104 15.40 9.11 -0.37
C ASN A 104 16.51 10.07 0.11
N GLN A 105 16.23 11.36 0.16
CA GLN A 105 17.16 12.38 0.61
C GLN A 105 17.58 12.17 2.08
N ILE A 106 16.62 11.99 2.98
CA ILE A 106 16.91 11.82 4.41
C ILE A 106 17.64 10.50 4.67
N LEU A 107 17.27 9.41 4.00
CA LEU A 107 17.98 8.14 4.10
C LEU A 107 19.43 8.26 3.61
N THR A 108 19.66 9.00 2.54
CA THR A 108 21.02 9.25 2.01
C THR A 108 21.84 10.09 2.96
N LEU A 109 21.29 11.21 3.46
CA LEU A 109 21.98 12.10 4.41
C LEU A 109 22.37 11.39 5.72
N ASN A 110 21.56 10.41 6.14
CA ASN A 110 21.83 9.64 7.36
C ASN A 110 22.63 8.33 7.11
N ASN A 111 23.11 8.11 5.90
CA ASN A 111 23.82 6.88 5.51
C ASN A 111 23.01 5.59 5.80
N LEU A 112 21.70 5.65 5.55
CA LEU A 112 20.75 4.54 5.73
C LEU A 112 20.22 3.99 4.41
N ARG A 113 20.41 4.73 3.30
CA ARG A 113 19.81 4.41 2.00
C ARG A 113 20.14 3.00 1.50
N HIS A 114 21.38 2.55 1.73
CA HIS A 114 21.88 1.25 1.32
C HIS A 114 21.33 0.07 2.15
N LYS A 115 20.63 0.35 3.24
CA LYS A 115 20.09 -0.67 4.16
C LYS A 115 18.68 -1.11 3.81
N VAL A 116 17.98 -0.37 2.96
CA VAL A 116 16.57 -0.59 2.64
C VAL A 116 16.32 -0.46 1.15
N THR A 117 15.39 -1.24 0.65
CA THR A 117 14.81 -1.06 -0.69
C THR A 117 13.67 -0.06 -0.61
N LEU A 118 13.74 1.01 -1.40
CA LEU A 118 12.62 1.95 -1.55
C LEU A 118 11.66 1.50 -2.62
N ARG A 119 10.41 1.37 -2.22
CA ARG A 119 9.27 1.08 -3.11
C ARG A 119 8.33 2.28 -3.12
N THR A 120 7.68 2.53 -4.24
CA THR A 120 6.62 3.55 -4.32
C THR A 120 5.39 3.06 -5.06
N ASP A 121 4.24 3.56 -4.66
CA ASP A 121 2.95 3.37 -5.32
C ASP A 121 2.07 4.62 -5.21
N GLY A 122 0.82 4.52 -5.67
CA GLY A 122 -0.14 5.59 -5.46
C GLY A 122 -0.14 6.64 -6.54
N GLY A 123 -0.10 6.22 -7.79
CA GLY A 123 -0.26 7.13 -8.92
C GLY A 123 0.57 6.80 -10.14
N LEU A 124 1.36 5.74 -10.09
CA LEU A 124 2.12 5.26 -11.23
C LEU A 124 1.18 4.68 -12.29
N LYS A 125 1.17 5.23 -13.49
CA LYS A 125 0.25 4.84 -14.57
C LYS A 125 0.96 4.55 -15.89
N THR A 126 2.09 5.18 -16.12
CA THR A 126 2.81 5.15 -17.40
C THR A 126 4.28 4.81 -17.19
N GLY A 127 4.97 4.39 -18.26
CA GLY A 127 6.41 4.19 -18.23
C GLY A 127 7.20 5.44 -17.83
N LYS A 128 6.68 6.63 -18.16
CA LYS A 128 7.27 7.90 -17.73
C LYS A 128 7.28 8.02 -16.20
N ASP A 129 6.18 7.65 -15.53
CA ASP A 129 6.09 7.72 -14.08
C ASP A 129 7.11 6.77 -13.44
N ILE A 130 7.32 5.59 -14.02
CA ILE A 130 8.33 4.63 -13.56
C ILE A 130 9.75 5.20 -13.69
N VAL A 131 10.08 5.80 -14.82
CA VAL A 131 11.41 6.43 -15.02
C VAL A 131 11.60 7.57 -14.02
N MET A 132 10.59 8.41 -13.83
CA MET A 132 10.64 9.49 -12.82
C MET A 132 10.84 8.95 -11.41
N ALA A 133 10.10 7.91 -11.03
CA ALA A 133 10.25 7.27 -9.72
C ALA A 133 11.65 6.67 -9.52
N ALA A 134 12.21 6.04 -10.55
CA ALA A 134 13.59 5.54 -10.51
C ALA A 134 14.61 6.68 -10.28
N MET A 135 14.47 7.78 -11.03
CA MET A 135 15.33 8.95 -10.87
C MET A 135 15.21 9.58 -9.47
N MET A 136 14.05 9.48 -8.83
CA MET A 136 13.79 9.95 -7.46
C MET A 136 14.24 8.96 -6.38
N GLY A 137 14.73 7.78 -6.77
CA GLY A 137 15.34 6.81 -5.86
C GLY A 137 14.51 5.57 -5.57
N ALA A 138 13.39 5.32 -6.23
CA ALA A 138 12.65 4.07 -6.09
C ALA A 138 13.35 2.92 -6.83
N GLU A 139 13.33 1.74 -6.25
CA GLU A 139 13.87 0.49 -6.81
C GLU A 139 12.75 -0.50 -7.15
N GLU A 140 11.60 -0.38 -6.51
CA GLU A 140 10.43 -1.21 -6.75
C GLU A 140 9.18 -0.33 -6.93
N TYR A 141 8.26 -0.78 -7.78
CA TYR A 141 7.12 0.03 -8.22
C TYR A 141 5.81 -0.73 -8.07
N GLY A 142 4.81 -0.11 -7.44
CA GLY A 142 3.48 -0.65 -7.30
C GLY A 142 2.49 -0.02 -8.26
N MET A 143 1.86 -0.82 -9.10
CA MET A 143 0.89 -0.38 -10.11
C MET A 143 -0.44 -1.10 -9.89
N GLY A 144 -1.42 -0.42 -9.30
CA GLY A 144 -2.77 -0.98 -9.08
C GLY A 144 -3.77 -0.55 -10.15
N THR A 145 -3.95 0.76 -10.31
CA THR A 145 -4.97 1.33 -11.20
C THR A 145 -4.74 0.95 -12.66
N SER A 146 -3.51 0.95 -13.13
CA SER A 146 -3.19 0.60 -14.53
C SER A 146 -3.56 -0.84 -14.85
N SER A 147 -3.26 -1.78 -13.96
CA SER A 147 -3.65 -3.19 -14.09
C SER A 147 -5.17 -3.35 -14.06
N LEU A 148 -5.86 -2.63 -13.17
CA LEU A 148 -7.32 -2.66 -13.12
C LEU A 148 -7.95 -2.12 -14.40
N VAL A 149 -7.40 -1.04 -14.98
CA VAL A 149 -7.89 -0.48 -16.25
C VAL A 149 -7.66 -1.47 -17.39
N ALA A 150 -6.52 -2.15 -17.44
CA ALA A 150 -6.26 -3.20 -18.42
C ALA A 150 -7.27 -4.35 -18.32
N MET A 151 -7.76 -4.67 -17.12
CA MET A 151 -8.83 -5.65 -16.88
C MET A 151 -10.25 -5.13 -17.20
N GLY A 152 -10.40 -3.88 -17.61
CA GLY A 152 -11.70 -3.29 -17.96
C GLY A 152 -12.33 -2.40 -16.89
N CYS A 153 -11.58 -1.95 -15.89
CA CYS A 153 -12.04 -0.97 -14.90
C CYS A 153 -12.31 0.39 -15.56
N ILE A 154 -13.48 0.95 -15.33
CA ILE A 154 -13.89 2.26 -15.86
C ILE A 154 -13.79 3.40 -14.85
N LEU A 155 -13.10 3.19 -13.73
CA LEU A 155 -12.80 4.19 -12.69
C LEU A 155 -14.01 4.86 -12.04
N VAL A 156 -15.14 4.17 -11.94
CA VAL A 156 -16.35 4.67 -11.25
C VAL A 156 -16.13 4.87 -9.74
N ARG A 157 -15.12 4.19 -9.17
CA ARG A 157 -14.79 4.31 -7.73
C ARG A 157 -15.91 3.85 -6.78
N GLN A 158 -16.68 2.85 -7.18
CA GLN A 158 -17.70 2.20 -6.34
C GLN A 158 -17.20 0.91 -5.67
N CYS A 159 -15.88 0.70 -5.62
CA CYS A 159 -15.26 -0.50 -5.07
C CYS A 159 -15.62 -0.72 -3.59
N HIS A 160 -15.70 0.35 -2.81
CA HIS A 160 -16.06 0.30 -1.38
C HIS A 160 -17.51 -0.12 -1.12
N ALA A 161 -18.39 0.07 -2.09
CA ALA A 161 -19.82 -0.26 -1.99
C ALA A 161 -20.17 -1.65 -2.54
N ASN A 162 -19.20 -2.38 -3.10
CA ASN A 162 -19.43 -3.65 -3.78
C ASN A 162 -20.40 -3.59 -4.98
N THR A 163 -20.50 -2.42 -5.60
CA THR A 163 -21.45 -2.11 -6.70
C THR A 163 -20.74 -1.85 -8.03
N CYS A 164 -19.61 -2.49 -8.27
CA CYS A 164 -18.83 -2.29 -9.50
C CYS A 164 -19.66 -2.69 -10.74
N PRO A 165 -19.99 -1.71 -11.64
CA PRO A 165 -20.88 -1.99 -12.76
C PRO A 165 -20.27 -2.90 -13.84
N VAL A 166 -18.95 -3.04 -13.87
CA VAL A 166 -18.21 -3.90 -14.80
C VAL A 166 -17.65 -5.18 -14.15
N GLY A 167 -17.98 -5.44 -12.89
CA GLY A 167 -17.66 -6.68 -12.21
C GLY A 167 -16.18 -6.86 -11.79
N VAL A 168 -15.30 -5.89 -12.02
CA VAL A 168 -13.86 -6.00 -11.70
C VAL A 168 -13.62 -6.11 -10.19
N CYS A 169 -14.32 -5.32 -9.39
CA CYS A 169 -14.15 -5.24 -7.94
C CYS A 169 -15.45 -5.52 -7.18
N SER A 170 -16.20 -6.54 -7.57
CA SER A 170 -17.42 -6.93 -6.89
C SER A 170 -17.39 -8.40 -6.50
N GLN A 171 -18.01 -8.75 -5.36
CA GLN A 171 -18.29 -10.11 -4.94
C GLN A 171 -19.73 -10.54 -5.29
N ASP A 172 -20.58 -9.61 -5.74
CA ASP A 172 -21.92 -9.91 -6.23
C ASP A 172 -21.84 -10.75 -7.51
N LYS A 173 -22.56 -11.89 -7.52
CA LYS A 173 -22.51 -12.84 -8.63
C LYS A 173 -23.01 -12.21 -9.94
N SER A 174 -24.09 -11.44 -9.89
CA SER A 174 -24.70 -10.81 -11.06
C SER A 174 -23.81 -9.73 -11.67
N LEU A 175 -23.03 -9.05 -10.83
CA LEU A 175 -22.05 -8.06 -11.29
C LEU A 175 -20.79 -8.72 -11.82
N ARG A 176 -20.32 -9.82 -11.21
CA ARG A 176 -19.16 -10.57 -11.67
C ARG A 176 -19.34 -11.20 -13.04
N GLU A 177 -20.55 -11.58 -13.41
CA GLU A 177 -20.87 -12.09 -14.76
C GLU A 177 -20.56 -11.07 -15.87
N LYS A 178 -20.51 -9.78 -15.54
CA LYS A 178 -20.14 -8.71 -16.48
C LYS A 178 -18.63 -8.54 -16.68
N PHE A 179 -17.83 -9.24 -15.88
CA PHE A 179 -16.37 -9.15 -15.98
C PHE A 179 -15.86 -9.87 -17.24
N ASN A 180 -15.18 -9.13 -18.10
CA ASN A 180 -14.65 -9.61 -19.37
C ASN A 180 -13.12 -9.47 -19.50
N GLY A 181 -12.43 -9.29 -18.36
CA GLY A 181 -10.98 -9.25 -18.31
C GLY A 181 -10.37 -10.61 -18.62
N THR A 182 -9.23 -10.61 -19.29
CA THR A 182 -8.42 -11.80 -19.55
C THR A 182 -6.96 -11.54 -19.15
N PRO A 183 -6.18 -12.58 -18.83
CA PRO A 183 -4.77 -12.43 -18.49
C PRO A 183 -3.96 -11.72 -19.57
N GLU A 184 -4.31 -11.92 -20.86
CA GLU A 184 -3.60 -11.36 -22.00
C GLU A 184 -3.75 -9.83 -22.12
N LYS A 185 -4.72 -9.24 -21.39
CA LYS A 185 -4.93 -7.79 -21.37
C LYS A 185 -4.07 -7.08 -20.32
N VAL A 186 -3.48 -7.81 -19.39
CA VAL A 186 -2.64 -7.29 -18.30
C VAL A 186 -1.17 -7.51 -18.58
#